data_8cede0edbcb546ed942edbebb2f39f6d
#
_entry.id   8cede0edbcb546ed942edbebb2f39f6d
#
_cell.length_a   1.000
_cell.length_b   1.000
_cell.length_c   1.000
_cell.angle_alpha   90.00
_cell.angle_beta   90.00
_cell.angle_gamma   90.00
#
_symmetry.space_group_name_H-M   'P 1'
#
loop_
_entity.id
_entity.type
_entity.pdbx_description
1 polymer ?
#
loop_
_entity_poly.entity_id
_entity_poly.type
_entity_poly.pdbx_seq_one_letter_code
_entity_poly.pdbx_strand_id
1 'polypeptide(L)'
;MRIANILRKVLRRLVPNNSVEKALGVDICESGVMQNAIELWHNMYKNEPPWRGGKDNVIPLNLPAAISEEFARLILTEFSMEVTGSPMAAFINEQLKDQLTDLNKFVEMYCAGGAIAVKPFVTNIDENGKPTAIELDFVKAVDFFPCAFNNKGEITAAVPLPKASSSLPSRAACMMSAMAS
;
A
#
# COMPACT_ATOMS: atom_id res chain seq x y z
N MET A 1 -25.13 -5.51 4.39
CA MET A 1 -23.78 -5.00 4.09
C MET A 1 -23.70 -3.53 3.63
N ARG A 2 -24.71 -2.92 3.02
CA ARG A 2 -24.65 -1.52 2.53
C ARG A 2 -24.68 -0.44 3.62
N ILE A 3 -25.39 -0.66 4.73
CA ILE A 3 -25.56 0.32 5.82
C ILE A 3 -24.25 0.56 6.60
N ALA A 4 -23.47 -0.48 6.85
CA ALA A 4 -22.18 -0.37 7.54
C ALA A 4 -21.15 0.46 6.74
N ASN A 5 -21.19 0.38 5.40
CA ASN A 5 -20.30 1.18 4.55
C ASN A 5 -20.73 2.65 4.49
N ILE A 6 -22.04 2.91 4.52
CA ILE A 6 -22.57 4.28 4.58
C ILE A 6 -22.25 4.91 5.94
N LEU A 7 -22.42 4.18 7.03
CA LEU A 7 -22.08 4.65 8.38
C LEU A 7 -20.57 4.94 8.51
N ARG A 8 -19.69 4.08 7.94
CA ARG A 8 -18.25 4.34 7.89
C ARG A 8 -17.90 5.60 7.08
N LYS A 9 -18.57 5.83 5.93
CA LYS A 9 -18.38 7.06 5.13
C LYS A 9 -18.81 8.31 5.89
N VAL A 10 -19.93 8.25 6.61
CA VAL A 10 -20.43 9.37 7.40
C VAL A 10 -19.55 9.62 8.62
N LEU A 11 -19.13 8.57 9.32
CA LEU A 11 -18.20 8.68 10.46
C LEU A 11 -16.84 9.22 10.06
N ARG A 12 -16.27 8.80 8.91
CA ARG A 12 -15.01 9.37 8.38
C ARG A 12 -15.12 10.85 8.00
N ARG A 13 -16.30 11.34 7.60
CA ARG A 13 -16.54 12.77 7.33
C ARG A 13 -16.72 13.60 8.60
N LEU A 14 -17.22 13.00 9.67
CA LEU A 14 -17.51 13.68 10.95
C LEU A 14 -16.36 13.60 11.94
N VAL A 15 -15.46 12.63 11.80
CA VAL A 15 -14.27 12.47 12.63
C VAL A 15 -13.05 12.62 11.71
N PRO A 16 -12.51 13.84 11.58
CA PRO A 16 -11.28 14.04 10.81
C PRO A 16 -10.16 13.21 11.46
N ASN A 17 -9.23 12.70 10.67
CA ASN A 17 -7.97 11.98 10.94
C ASN A 17 -7.62 11.53 12.39
N ASN A 18 -8.19 12.17 13.39
CA ASN A 18 -7.97 11.91 14.82
C ASN A 18 -8.27 10.47 15.28
N SER A 19 -9.02 9.67 14.51
CA SER A 19 -9.33 8.29 14.94
C SER A 19 -8.17 7.32 14.66
N VAL A 20 -7.47 7.49 13.54
CA VAL A 20 -6.30 6.68 13.20
C VAL A 20 -5.11 7.14 14.04
N GLU A 21 -4.89 8.45 14.15
CA GLU A 21 -3.87 9.06 15.01
C GLU A 21 -4.01 8.63 16.47
N LYS A 22 -5.22 8.69 17.01
CA LYS A 22 -5.50 8.23 18.39
C LYS A 22 -5.31 6.73 18.58
N ALA A 23 -5.71 5.92 17.59
CA ALA A 23 -5.57 4.48 17.66
C ALA A 23 -4.12 4.02 17.57
N LEU A 24 -3.30 4.73 16.80
CA LEU A 24 -1.89 4.42 16.56
C LEU A 24 -0.94 5.20 17.47
N GLY A 25 -1.40 6.29 18.10
CA GLY A 25 -0.58 7.16 18.95
C GLY A 25 0.51 7.91 18.18
N VAL A 26 0.28 8.21 16.90
CA VAL A 26 1.20 8.91 16.00
C VAL A 26 0.49 10.01 15.24
N ASP A 27 1.20 11.09 14.97
CA ASP A 27 0.69 12.17 14.13
C ASP A 27 0.84 11.81 12.66
N ILE A 28 -0.19 12.04 11.85
CA ILE A 28 -0.18 11.79 10.41
C ILE A 28 0.10 13.11 9.70
N CYS A 29 1.18 13.15 8.92
CA CYS A 29 1.62 14.36 8.21
C CYS A 29 0.92 14.58 6.85
N GLU A 30 0.02 13.70 6.46
CA GLU A 30 -0.69 13.82 5.19
C GLU A 30 -1.89 14.76 5.32
N SER A 31 -2.09 15.62 4.30
CA SER A 31 -3.26 16.51 4.29
C SER A 31 -4.55 15.73 4.01
N GLY A 32 -5.65 16.12 4.66
CA GLY A 32 -6.97 15.53 4.41
C GLY A 32 -7.42 15.65 2.94
N VAL A 33 -6.93 16.64 2.22
CA VAL A 33 -7.19 16.81 0.78
C VAL A 33 -6.53 15.68 -0.01
N MET A 34 -5.27 15.33 0.30
CA MET A 34 -4.56 14.24 -0.37
C MET A 34 -5.19 12.90 -0.06
N GLN A 35 -5.54 12.64 1.19
CA GLN A 35 -6.23 11.39 1.58
C GLN A 35 -7.56 11.21 0.83
N ASN A 36 -8.36 12.27 0.73
CA ASN A 36 -9.62 12.23 -0.04
C ASN A 36 -9.36 11.97 -1.53
N ALA A 37 -8.29 12.53 -2.11
CA ALA A 37 -7.91 12.29 -3.49
C ALA A 37 -7.49 10.83 -3.71
N ILE A 38 -6.65 10.26 -2.84
CA ILE A 38 -6.23 8.87 -2.91
C ILE A 38 -7.44 7.92 -2.77
N GLU A 39 -8.36 8.21 -1.85
CA GLU A 39 -9.59 7.41 -1.70
C GLU A 39 -10.47 7.50 -2.95
N LEU A 40 -10.59 8.69 -3.55
CA LEU A 40 -11.33 8.89 -4.80
C LEU A 40 -10.72 8.07 -5.95
N TRP A 41 -9.40 8.13 -6.14
CA TRP A 41 -8.72 7.37 -7.20
C TRP A 41 -8.88 5.86 -7.00
N HIS A 42 -8.76 5.39 -5.76
CA HIS A 42 -8.95 3.99 -5.43
C HIS A 42 -10.39 3.51 -5.70
N ASN A 43 -11.40 4.34 -5.39
CA ASN A 43 -12.79 4.04 -5.69
C ASN A 43 -13.05 4.05 -7.21
N MET A 44 -12.44 4.99 -7.95
CA MET A 44 -12.53 5.01 -9.42
C MET A 44 -11.91 3.76 -10.06
N TYR A 45 -10.74 3.33 -9.55
CA TYR A 45 -10.11 2.08 -9.97
C TYR A 45 -11.00 0.86 -9.69
N LYS A 46 -11.73 0.83 -8.59
CA LYS A 46 -12.71 -0.21 -8.25
C LYS A 46 -14.01 -0.12 -9.01
N ASN A 47 -14.13 0.76 -9.99
CA ASN A 47 -15.36 1.05 -10.70
C ASN A 47 -16.50 1.54 -9.77
N GLU A 48 -16.15 2.27 -8.72
CA GLU A 48 -17.06 2.88 -7.75
C GLU A 48 -16.93 4.42 -7.74
N PRO A 49 -17.07 5.12 -8.91
CA PRO A 49 -16.95 6.55 -8.96
C PRO A 49 -18.12 7.24 -8.22
N PRO A 50 -17.96 8.52 -7.78
CA PRO A 50 -18.98 9.23 -7.01
C PRO A 50 -20.34 9.35 -7.71
N TRP A 51 -20.36 9.34 -9.03
CA TRP A 51 -21.59 9.43 -9.85
C TRP A 51 -22.29 8.09 -10.08
N ARG A 52 -21.71 6.97 -9.67
CA ARG A 52 -22.34 5.65 -9.80
C ARG A 52 -23.61 5.59 -8.94
N GLY A 53 -24.73 5.23 -9.57
CA GLY A 53 -26.02 5.12 -8.89
C GLY A 53 -26.73 6.47 -8.67
N GLY A 54 -26.32 7.52 -9.38
CA GLY A 54 -27.07 8.78 -9.46
C GLY A 54 -28.42 8.63 -10.18
N LYS A 55 -29.19 9.72 -10.22
CA LYS A 55 -30.56 9.74 -10.83
C LYS A 55 -30.56 9.32 -12.30
N ASP A 56 -29.45 9.54 -13.00
CA ASP A 56 -29.34 9.29 -14.46
C ASP A 56 -28.91 7.86 -14.81
N ASN A 57 -28.81 6.98 -13.82
CA ASN A 57 -28.45 5.56 -13.99
C ASN A 57 -27.17 5.34 -14.84
N VAL A 58 -26.17 6.21 -14.67
CA VAL A 58 -24.91 6.17 -15.42
C VAL A 58 -24.10 4.94 -15.01
N ILE A 59 -23.74 4.13 -16.02
CA ILE A 59 -22.88 2.95 -15.83
C ILE A 59 -21.44 3.34 -16.15
N PRO A 60 -20.49 3.27 -15.18
CA PRO A 60 -19.11 3.59 -15.43
C PRO A 60 -18.42 2.49 -16.27
N LEU A 61 -17.55 2.90 -17.19
CA LEU A 61 -16.83 2.02 -18.12
C LEU A 61 -15.53 1.41 -17.53
N ASN A 62 -15.23 1.67 -16.27
CA ASN A 62 -14.01 1.21 -15.60
C ASN A 62 -12.70 1.57 -16.32
N LEU A 63 -12.65 2.68 -17.02
CA LEU A 63 -11.46 3.16 -17.74
C LEU A 63 -10.21 3.30 -16.86
N PRO A 64 -10.29 3.78 -15.59
CA PRO A 64 -9.11 3.90 -14.74
C PRO A 64 -8.40 2.56 -14.52
N ALA A 65 -9.14 1.47 -14.30
CA ALA A 65 -8.54 0.15 -14.13
C ALA A 65 -7.91 -0.35 -15.43
N ALA A 66 -8.61 -0.24 -16.58
CA ALA A 66 -8.09 -0.67 -17.86
C ALA A 66 -6.80 0.09 -18.27
N ILE A 67 -6.75 1.40 -18.01
CA ILE A 67 -5.55 2.20 -18.26
C ILE A 67 -4.40 1.79 -17.34
N SER A 68 -4.68 1.58 -16.04
CA SER A 68 -3.66 1.16 -15.07
C SER A 68 -3.10 -0.23 -15.38
N GLU A 69 -3.94 -1.16 -15.80
CA GLU A 69 -3.55 -2.50 -16.24
C GLU A 69 -2.62 -2.44 -17.46
N GLU A 70 -2.95 -1.62 -18.46
CA GLU A 70 -2.13 -1.47 -19.66
C GLU A 70 -0.79 -0.81 -19.34
N PHE A 71 -0.75 0.22 -18.47
CA PHE A 71 0.50 0.80 -18.00
C PHE A 71 1.37 -0.22 -17.26
N ALA A 72 0.78 -1.02 -16.36
CA ALA A 72 1.51 -2.06 -15.64
C ALA A 72 2.11 -3.09 -16.61
N ARG A 73 1.34 -3.51 -17.61
CA ARG A 73 1.78 -4.43 -18.65
C ARG A 73 2.96 -3.87 -19.44
N LEU A 74 2.90 -2.60 -19.83
CA LEU A 74 3.97 -1.94 -20.58
C LEU A 74 5.25 -1.77 -19.75
N ILE A 75 5.12 -1.34 -18.49
CA ILE A 75 6.25 -1.16 -17.56
C ILE A 75 6.99 -2.48 -17.34
N LEU A 76 6.26 -3.58 -17.24
CA LEU A 76 6.83 -4.88 -16.91
C LEU A 76 7.24 -5.73 -18.12
N THR A 77 7.01 -5.25 -19.35
CA THR A 77 7.35 -6.01 -20.57
C THR A 77 8.83 -6.38 -20.63
N GLU A 78 9.72 -5.48 -20.18
CA GLU A 78 11.18 -5.69 -20.19
C GLU A 78 11.78 -5.61 -18.77
N PHE A 79 10.97 -5.84 -17.76
CA PHE A 79 11.42 -5.76 -16.36
C PHE A 79 12.26 -6.97 -15.99
N SER A 80 13.45 -6.70 -15.46
CA SER A 80 14.29 -7.70 -14.81
C SER A 80 14.88 -7.12 -13.53
N MET A 81 14.97 -7.93 -12.49
CA MET A 81 15.57 -7.54 -11.23
C MET A 81 16.56 -8.61 -10.76
N GLU A 82 17.78 -8.18 -10.42
CA GLU A 82 18.81 -9.04 -9.88
C GLU A 82 19.55 -8.33 -8.76
N VAL A 83 19.73 -9.02 -7.65
CA VAL A 83 20.56 -8.58 -6.53
C VAL A 83 21.97 -9.14 -6.73
N THR A 84 22.97 -8.26 -6.68
CA THR A 84 24.40 -8.62 -6.85
C THR A 84 25.24 -8.05 -5.70
N GLY A 85 26.50 -8.50 -5.60
CA GLY A 85 27.47 -7.91 -4.68
C GLY A 85 27.37 -8.36 -3.21
N SER A 86 26.51 -9.32 -2.88
CA SER A 86 26.36 -9.87 -1.54
C SER A 86 26.53 -11.39 -1.53
N PRO A 87 27.15 -11.98 -0.47
CA PRO A 87 27.15 -13.43 -0.29
C PRO A 87 25.75 -14.04 -0.19
N MET A 88 24.75 -13.23 0.16
CA MET A 88 23.34 -13.62 0.26
C MET A 88 22.56 -13.40 -1.06
N ALA A 89 23.21 -12.89 -2.11
CA ALA A 89 22.52 -12.52 -3.36
C ALA A 89 21.73 -13.69 -3.98
N ALA A 90 22.33 -14.87 -4.03
CA ALA A 90 21.66 -16.06 -4.56
C ALA A 90 20.38 -16.42 -3.79
N PHE A 91 20.45 -16.40 -2.45
CA PHE A 91 19.30 -16.63 -1.58
C PHE A 91 18.21 -15.57 -1.78
N ILE A 92 18.58 -14.29 -1.80
CA ILE A 92 17.61 -13.19 -2.00
C ILE A 92 16.94 -13.29 -3.37
N ASN A 93 17.70 -13.57 -4.44
CA ASN A 93 17.16 -13.71 -5.79
C ASN A 93 16.17 -14.89 -5.89
N GLU A 94 16.43 -16.00 -5.22
CA GLU A 94 15.52 -17.13 -5.16
C GLU A 94 14.22 -16.77 -4.45
N GLN A 95 14.29 -16.10 -3.29
CA GLN A 95 13.12 -15.68 -2.53
C GLN A 95 12.28 -14.64 -3.30
N LEU A 96 12.93 -13.69 -3.99
CA LEU A 96 12.25 -12.65 -4.75
C LEU A 96 11.55 -13.19 -6.01
N LYS A 97 12.06 -14.24 -6.63
CA LYS A 97 11.49 -14.80 -7.86
C LYS A 97 10.02 -15.15 -7.72
N ASP A 98 9.65 -15.78 -6.62
CA ASP A 98 8.26 -16.18 -6.36
C ASP A 98 7.41 -14.95 -5.98
N GLN A 99 7.97 -14.01 -5.21
CA GLN A 99 7.28 -12.80 -4.78
C GLN A 99 6.97 -11.84 -5.94
N LEU A 100 7.77 -11.85 -6.99
CA LEU A 100 7.59 -10.99 -8.17
C LEU A 100 6.56 -11.53 -9.17
N THR A 101 6.04 -12.74 -8.97
CA THR A 101 5.03 -13.32 -9.85
C THR A 101 3.77 -12.44 -9.93
N ASP A 102 3.37 -11.83 -8.82
CA ASP A 102 2.20 -10.94 -8.74
C ASP A 102 2.55 -9.45 -8.93
N LEU A 103 3.79 -9.13 -9.34
CA LEU A 103 4.25 -7.75 -9.45
C LEU A 103 3.37 -6.90 -10.37
N ASN A 104 2.84 -7.48 -11.45
CA ASN A 104 1.94 -6.79 -12.37
C ASN A 104 0.76 -6.14 -11.66
N LYS A 105 0.11 -6.87 -10.75
CA LYS A 105 -1.02 -6.38 -9.96
C LYS A 105 -0.62 -5.22 -9.02
N PHE A 106 0.59 -5.26 -8.48
CA PHE A 106 1.07 -4.19 -7.59
C PHE A 106 1.45 -2.94 -8.38
N VAL A 107 2.06 -3.09 -9.56
CA VAL A 107 2.33 -1.97 -10.46
C VAL A 107 1.03 -1.35 -10.98
N GLU A 108 0.02 -2.15 -11.30
CA GLU A 108 -1.33 -1.67 -11.65
C GLU A 108 -1.93 -0.80 -10.52
N MET A 109 -1.85 -1.26 -9.26
CA MET A 109 -2.30 -0.48 -8.10
C MET A 109 -1.48 0.79 -7.89
N TYR A 110 -0.18 0.77 -8.18
CA TYR A 110 0.69 1.95 -8.17
C TYR A 110 0.23 2.97 -9.22
N CYS A 111 -0.03 2.55 -10.44
CA CYS A 111 -0.53 3.42 -11.51
C CYS A 111 -1.88 4.05 -11.17
N ALA A 112 -2.76 3.29 -10.51
CA ALA A 112 -4.09 3.75 -10.11
C ALA A 112 -4.07 4.69 -8.89
N GLY A 113 -3.21 4.43 -7.91
CA GLY A 113 -3.20 5.13 -6.61
C GLY A 113 -2.07 6.13 -6.43
N GLY A 114 -1.11 6.19 -7.38
CA GLY A 114 0.04 7.10 -7.35
C GLY A 114 1.18 6.68 -6.41
N ALA A 115 0.96 5.72 -5.53
CA ALA A 115 1.98 5.20 -4.61
C ALA A 115 1.71 3.75 -4.21
N ILE A 116 2.81 3.03 -3.93
CA ILE A 116 2.80 1.74 -3.26
C ILE A 116 4.02 1.66 -2.34
N ALA A 117 3.86 1.13 -1.14
CA ALA A 117 4.99 0.86 -0.26
C ALA A 117 5.27 -0.63 -0.24
N VAL A 118 6.56 -0.98 -0.26
CA VAL A 118 7.02 -2.36 -0.17
C VAL A 118 7.69 -2.55 1.19
N LYS A 119 7.19 -3.51 1.96
CA LYS A 119 7.71 -3.85 3.27
C LYS A 119 8.31 -5.25 3.24
N PRO A 120 9.64 -5.41 3.22
CA PRO A 120 10.26 -6.70 3.39
C PRO A 120 10.18 -7.15 4.85
N PHE A 121 9.92 -8.43 5.08
CA PHE A 121 9.95 -9.01 6.42
C PHE A 121 10.37 -10.48 6.37
N VAL A 122 10.89 -10.96 7.49
CA VAL A 122 11.32 -12.34 7.66
C VAL A 122 10.16 -13.14 8.23
N THR A 123 9.78 -14.23 7.57
CA THR A 123 8.69 -15.11 8.01
C THR A 123 9.17 -16.30 8.82
N ASN A 124 10.35 -16.83 8.47
CA ASN A 124 10.92 -17.98 9.15
C ASN A 124 12.36 -17.71 9.55
N ILE A 125 12.72 -18.16 10.76
CA ILE A 125 14.08 -18.06 11.31
C ILE A 125 14.49 -19.47 11.75
N ASP A 126 15.68 -19.92 11.37
CA ASP A 126 16.22 -21.21 11.80
C ASP A 126 16.67 -21.20 13.28
N GLU A 127 17.07 -22.35 13.81
CA GLU A 127 17.57 -22.52 15.17
C GLU A 127 18.84 -21.69 15.47
N ASN A 128 19.56 -21.24 14.43
CA ASN A 128 20.76 -20.41 14.51
C ASN A 128 20.48 -18.91 14.35
N GLY A 129 19.19 -18.51 14.26
CA GLY A 129 18.79 -17.12 14.10
C GLY A 129 18.95 -16.58 12.67
N LYS A 130 19.17 -17.43 11.67
CA LYS A 130 19.27 -17.03 10.27
C LYS A 130 17.88 -17.01 9.60
N PRO A 131 17.59 -16.00 8.77
CA PRO A 131 16.37 -15.96 7.98
C PRO A 131 16.36 -17.10 6.96
N THR A 132 15.28 -17.87 6.92
CA THR A 132 15.06 -18.95 5.94
C THR A 132 14.03 -18.57 4.89
N ALA A 133 13.18 -17.58 5.17
CA ALA A 133 12.25 -17.04 4.20
C ALA A 133 12.08 -15.53 4.38
N ILE A 134 12.03 -14.82 3.25
CA ILE A 134 11.77 -13.38 3.17
C ILE A 134 10.52 -13.19 2.34
N GLU A 135 9.59 -12.40 2.84
CA GLU A 135 8.37 -12.02 2.12
C GLU A 135 8.30 -10.52 1.91
N LEU A 136 7.63 -10.10 0.85
CA LEU A 136 7.34 -8.71 0.54
C LEU A 136 5.84 -8.45 0.75
N ASP A 137 5.51 -7.55 1.67
CA ASP A 137 4.14 -7.04 1.78
C ASP A 137 4.02 -5.73 0.99
N PHE A 138 3.02 -5.68 0.11
CA PHE A 138 2.75 -4.53 -0.72
C PHE A 138 1.56 -3.76 -0.15
N VAL A 139 1.83 -2.54 0.30
CA VAL A 139 0.85 -1.66 0.95
C VAL A 139 0.36 -0.62 -0.04
N LYS A 140 -0.95 -0.56 -0.23
CA LYS A 140 -1.58 0.42 -1.13
C LYS A 140 -1.52 1.83 -0.54
N ALA A 141 -1.59 2.84 -1.39
CA ALA A 141 -1.63 4.25 -0.97
C ALA A 141 -2.73 4.54 0.06
N VAL A 142 -3.90 3.92 -0.06
CA VAL A 142 -5.03 4.10 0.88
C VAL A 142 -4.81 3.52 2.27
N ASP A 143 -3.83 2.63 2.41
CA ASP A 143 -3.50 1.92 3.66
C ASP A 143 -2.13 2.36 4.20
N PHE A 144 -1.54 3.42 3.63
CA PHE A 144 -0.21 3.92 3.96
C PHE A 144 -0.29 5.35 4.48
N PHE A 145 0.20 5.61 5.70
CA PHE A 145 0.09 6.90 6.38
C PHE A 145 1.48 7.44 6.71
N PRO A 146 1.97 8.47 5.99
CA PRO A 146 3.22 9.15 6.31
C PRO A 146 3.10 9.90 7.65
N CYS A 147 4.08 9.69 8.55
CA CYS A 147 4.13 10.30 9.87
C CYS A 147 5.25 11.35 10.01
N ALA A 148 6.29 11.26 9.19
CA ALA A 148 7.36 12.24 9.17
C ALA A 148 8.02 12.35 7.80
N PHE A 149 8.50 13.57 7.50
CA PHE A 149 9.29 13.88 6.31
C PHE A 149 10.60 14.53 6.72
N ASN A 150 11.64 14.32 5.94
CA ASN A 150 12.88 15.07 6.08
C ASN A 150 12.80 16.44 5.36
N ASN A 151 13.85 17.24 5.48
CA ASN A 151 13.93 18.57 4.83
C ASN A 151 13.93 18.51 3.29
N LYS A 152 14.11 17.32 2.70
CA LYS A 152 14.07 17.10 1.26
C LYS A 152 12.69 16.64 0.78
N GLY A 153 11.73 16.47 1.70
CA GLY A 153 10.40 15.96 1.38
C GLY A 153 10.31 14.43 1.26
N GLU A 154 11.35 13.70 1.67
CA GLU A 154 11.34 12.24 1.67
C GLU A 154 10.69 11.72 2.96
N ILE A 155 9.90 10.64 2.85
CA ILE A 155 9.23 10.02 3.99
C ILE A 155 10.26 9.31 4.85
N THR A 156 10.38 9.72 6.12
CA THR A 156 11.29 9.11 7.11
C THR A 156 10.57 8.17 8.07
N ALA A 157 9.28 8.35 8.25
CA ALA A 157 8.45 7.45 9.05
C ALA A 157 7.05 7.35 8.45
N ALA A 158 6.51 6.13 8.44
CA ALA A 158 5.15 5.87 7.99
C ALA A 158 4.57 4.65 8.71
N VAL A 159 3.24 4.59 8.80
CA VAL A 159 2.51 3.45 9.34
C VAL A 159 1.70 2.80 8.22
N PRO A 160 2.00 1.54 7.87
CA PRO A 160 1.15 0.75 7.01
C PRO A 160 0.02 0.12 7.84
N LEU A 161 -1.22 0.19 7.38
CA LEU A 161 -2.29 -0.60 7.98
C LEU A 161 -2.19 -2.05 7.51
N PRO A 162 -2.25 -3.02 8.43
CA PRO A 162 -2.25 -4.43 8.06
C PRO A 162 -3.49 -4.76 7.24
N LYS A 163 -3.33 -5.58 6.21
CA LYS A 163 -4.47 -6.24 5.57
C LYS A 163 -5.25 -6.97 6.65
N ALA A 164 -6.57 -6.80 6.69
CA ALA A 164 -7.44 -7.51 7.64
C ALA A 164 -7.45 -9.01 7.33
N SER A 165 -6.42 -9.71 7.78
CA SER A 165 -6.38 -11.16 7.89
C SER A 165 -6.11 -11.49 9.35
N SER A 166 -7.12 -12.09 9.99
CA SER A 166 -7.11 -12.92 11.19
C SER A 166 -5.84 -12.86 12.05
N SER A 167 -5.97 -12.32 13.24
CA SER A 167 -5.01 -12.17 14.33
C SER A 167 -4.30 -10.81 14.37
N LEU A 168 -4.81 -9.96 15.25
CA LEU A 168 -4.12 -8.77 15.73
C LEU A 168 -2.84 -9.19 16.48
N PRO A 169 -1.65 -8.84 15.99
CA PRO A 169 -0.49 -8.77 16.87
C PRO A 169 -0.47 -7.38 17.50
N SER A 170 -0.56 -7.41 18.82
CA SER A 170 -0.32 -6.28 19.69
C SER A 170 1.04 -5.63 19.35
N ARG A 171 1.03 -4.28 19.20
CA ARG A 171 2.21 -3.43 19.14
C ARG A 171 3.22 -3.75 18.03
N ALA A 172 2.94 -3.32 16.83
CA ALA A 172 3.97 -3.12 15.82
C ALA A 172 4.20 -1.62 15.62
N ALA A 173 4.99 -1.03 16.48
CA ALA A 173 5.66 0.23 16.20
C ALA A 173 6.65 -0.03 15.04
N CYS A 174 6.33 0.40 13.85
CA CYS A 174 7.22 0.31 12.71
C CYS A 174 8.16 1.51 12.73
N MET A 175 9.34 1.35 13.30
CA MET A 175 10.47 2.21 12.99
C MET A 175 11.08 1.71 11.68
N MET A 176 10.74 2.33 10.56
CA MET A 176 11.59 2.30 9.37
C MET A 176 12.63 3.40 9.53
N SER A 177 13.76 3.06 10.17
CA SER A 177 14.97 3.84 10.06
C SER A 177 15.47 3.69 8.62
N ALA A 178 15.44 4.76 7.85
CA ALA A 178 16.12 4.85 6.57
C ALA A 178 17.62 4.72 6.84
N MET A 179 18.23 3.60 6.46
CA MET A 179 19.66 3.50 6.31
C MET A 179 20.04 4.26 5.04
N ALA A 180 20.42 5.52 5.21
CA ALA A 180 21.20 6.28 4.26
C ALA A 180 22.55 6.57 4.95
N SER A 181 23.56 5.81 4.58
CA SER A 181 24.98 6.15 4.73
C SER A 181 25.72 5.57 3.54
#